data_845bc8ecabeb44f1a83fd41358f95fa6
#
_entry.id   845bc8ecabeb44f1a83fd41358f95fa6
#
_cell.length_a   1.000
_cell.length_b   1.000
_cell.length_c   1.000
_cell.angle_alpha   90.00
_cell.angle_beta   90.00
_cell.angle_gamma   90.00
#
_symmetry.space_group_name_H-M   'P 1'
#
loop_
_entity.id
_entity.type
_entity.pdbx_description
1 polymer ?
#
loop_
_entity_poly.entity_id
_entity_poly.type
_entity_poly.pdbx_seq_one_letter_code
_entity_poly.pdbx_strand_id
1 'polypeptide(L)' 'MQPAIPDKEEFILLTTMKMPFGKYKGLRLVDLPEPYLVWFSRKGFPEGKIGRMLQTVYEIKLNGLEYLFKQK' A
#
# COMPACT_ATOMS: atom_id res chain seq x y z
N MET A 1 4.80 20.55 1.04
CA MET A 1 3.84 19.59 1.54
C MET A 1 4.54 18.30 1.86
N GLN A 2 4.24 17.72 2.99
CA GLN A 2 4.87 16.47 3.38
C GLN A 2 4.27 15.32 2.61
N PRO A 3 5.07 14.30 2.32
CA PRO A 3 4.49 13.07 1.83
C PRO A 3 3.51 12.54 2.85
N ALA A 4 2.48 11.87 2.38
CA ALA A 4 1.46 11.33 3.26
C ALA A 4 2.06 10.18 4.05
N ILE A 5 2.50 10.47 5.26
CA ILE A 5 2.98 9.43 6.16
C ILE A 5 1.78 9.00 6.99
N PRO A 6 1.41 7.72 6.93
CA PRO A 6 0.27 7.26 7.71
C PRO A 6 0.54 7.38 9.19
N ASP A 7 -0.52 7.58 9.97
CA ASP A 7 -0.37 7.56 11.41
C ASP A 7 -0.09 6.12 11.85
N LYS A 8 0.13 5.95 13.16
CA LYS A 8 0.54 4.66 13.67
C LYS A 8 -0.47 3.55 13.38
N GLU A 9 -1.76 3.85 13.59
CA GLU A 9 -2.79 2.84 13.35
C GLU A 9 -2.87 2.47 11.88
N GLU A 10 -2.82 3.47 11.02
CA GLU A 10 -2.87 3.23 9.59
C GLU A 10 -1.65 2.46 9.13
N PHE A 11 -0.49 2.77 9.69
CA PHE A 11 0.73 2.05 9.35
C PHE A 11 0.62 0.57 9.73
N ILE A 12 0.07 0.29 10.91
CA ILE A 12 -0.12 -1.08 11.34
C ILE A 12 -1.06 -1.80 10.38
N LEU A 13 -2.13 -1.14 9.96
CA LEU A 13 -3.05 -1.74 9.00
C LEU A 13 -2.36 -2.05 7.67
N LEU A 14 -1.48 -1.17 7.21
CA LEU A 14 -0.75 -1.41 5.97
C LEU A 14 0.09 -2.69 6.05
N THR A 15 0.65 -2.97 7.22
CA THR A 15 1.54 -4.11 7.38
C THR A 15 0.79 -5.40 7.70
N THR A 16 -0.47 -5.31 8.10
CA THR A 16 -1.24 -6.49 8.49
C THR A 16 -2.40 -6.80 7.56
N MET A 17 -2.94 -5.79 6.89
CA MET A 17 -4.10 -5.98 6.04
C MET A 17 -3.72 -6.74 4.77
N LYS A 18 -4.58 -7.67 4.40
CA LYS A 18 -4.34 -8.50 3.22
C LYS A 18 -5.20 -8.04 2.07
N MET A 19 -4.70 -8.28 0.86
CA MET A 19 -5.43 -7.93 -0.35
C MET A 19 -6.72 -8.75 -0.39
N PRO A 20 -7.88 -8.11 -0.51
CA PRO A 20 -9.15 -8.83 -0.42
C PRO A 20 -9.63 -9.43 -1.73
N PHE A 21 -8.98 -9.13 -2.86
CA PHE A 21 -9.45 -9.61 -4.15
C PHE A 21 -8.29 -9.69 -5.13
N GLY A 22 -8.57 -10.29 -6.27
CA GLY A 22 -7.68 -10.27 -7.41
C GLY A 22 -6.56 -11.28 -7.33
N LYS A 23 -5.57 -11.07 -8.19
CA LYS A 23 -4.46 -11.99 -8.38
C LYS A 23 -3.66 -12.23 -7.11
N TYR A 24 -3.56 -11.21 -6.28
CA TYR A 24 -2.73 -11.28 -5.07
C TYR A 24 -3.58 -11.35 -3.81
N LYS A 25 -4.80 -11.87 -3.92
CA LYS A 25 -5.65 -12.02 -2.75
C LYS A 25 -4.93 -12.80 -1.66
N GLY A 26 -5.01 -12.28 -0.43
CA GLY A 26 -4.38 -12.91 0.71
C GLY A 26 -2.98 -12.44 1.01
N LEU A 27 -2.36 -11.71 0.08
CA LEU A 27 -1.03 -11.17 0.30
C LEU A 27 -1.15 -9.85 1.07
N ARG A 28 -0.23 -9.60 1.99
CA ARG A 28 -0.26 -8.33 2.71
C ARG A 28 -0.03 -7.19 1.71
N LEU A 29 -0.66 -6.06 1.98
CA LEU A 29 -0.54 -4.93 1.06
C LEU A 29 0.91 -4.50 0.85
N VAL A 30 1.71 -4.54 1.92
CA VAL A 30 3.11 -4.13 1.82
C VAL A 30 3.96 -5.09 0.99
N ASP A 31 3.45 -6.29 0.76
CA ASP A 31 4.17 -7.30 -0.02
C ASP A 31 3.76 -7.32 -1.48
N LEU A 32 2.82 -6.47 -1.87
CA LEU A 32 2.37 -6.42 -3.26
C LEU A 32 3.49 -5.95 -4.16
N PRO A 33 3.67 -6.58 -5.34
CA PRO A 33 4.70 -6.15 -6.28
C PRO A 33 4.47 -4.72 -6.76
N GLU A 34 5.54 -3.98 -6.94
CA GLU A 34 5.44 -2.62 -7.41
C GLU A 34 4.71 -2.50 -8.75
N PRO A 35 4.97 -3.37 -9.74
CA PRO A 35 4.25 -3.25 -11.01
C PRO A 35 2.74 -3.35 -10.85
N TYR A 36 2.27 -4.14 -9.89
CA TYR A 36 0.85 -4.26 -9.63
C TYR A 36 0.28 -2.92 -9.12
N LEU A 37 1.02 -2.27 -8.23
CA LEU A 37 0.61 -0.97 -7.72
C LEU A 37 0.67 0.11 -8.80
N VAL A 38 1.66 0.04 -9.66
CA VAL A 38 1.73 0.96 -10.79
C VAL A 38 0.53 0.79 -11.70
N TRP A 39 0.10 -0.46 -11.91
CA TRP A 39 -1.08 -0.73 -12.71
C TRP A 39 -2.31 -0.02 -12.13
N PHE A 40 -2.50 -0.11 -10.81
CA PHE A 40 -3.60 0.60 -10.16
C PHE A 40 -3.48 2.11 -10.32
N SER A 41 -2.27 2.64 -10.27
CA SER A 41 -2.10 4.09 -10.41
C SER A 41 -2.52 4.57 -11.78
N ARG A 42 -2.46 3.71 -12.78
CA ARG A 42 -2.87 4.06 -14.13
C ARG A 42 -4.35 3.82 -14.38
N LYS A 43 -4.88 2.76 -13.83
CA LYS A 43 -6.29 2.40 -14.00
C LYS A 43 -7.21 3.13 -13.02
N GLY A 44 -6.67 3.54 -11.91
CA GLY A 44 -7.45 4.11 -10.83
C GLY A 44 -7.54 3.14 -9.68
N PHE A 45 -7.24 3.64 -8.48
CA PHE A 45 -7.34 2.81 -7.29
C PHE A 45 -8.81 2.55 -6.96
N PRO A 46 -9.12 1.37 -6.36
CA PRO A 46 -10.48 1.11 -5.94
C PRO A 46 -10.97 2.18 -4.98
N GLU A 47 -12.28 2.35 -4.92
CA GLU A 47 -12.87 3.28 -3.98
C GLU A 47 -12.84 2.70 -2.58
N GLY A 48 -12.96 3.59 -1.60
CA GLY A 48 -13.05 3.18 -0.22
C GLY A 48 -11.71 3.02 0.45
N LYS A 49 -11.74 2.38 1.61
CA LYS A 49 -10.56 2.26 2.44
C LYS A 49 -9.44 1.49 1.77
N ILE A 50 -9.79 0.40 1.08
CA ILE A 50 -8.77 -0.42 0.43
C ILE A 50 -8.02 0.39 -0.63
N GLY A 51 -8.73 1.22 -1.37
CA GLY A 51 -8.08 2.04 -2.39
C GLY A 51 -7.12 3.04 -1.78
N ARG A 52 -7.52 3.69 -0.68
CA ARG A 52 -6.62 4.62 -0.01
C ARG A 52 -5.39 3.92 0.54
N MET A 53 -5.57 2.71 1.08
CA MET A 53 -4.46 1.94 1.61
C MET A 53 -3.50 1.55 0.50
N LEU A 54 -4.03 1.11 -0.63
CA LEU A 54 -3.19 0.75 -1.77
C LEU A 54 -2.42 1.96 -2.28
N GLN A 55 -3.07 3.12 -2.34
CA GLN A 55 -2.39 4.33 -2.78
C GLN A 55 -1.28 4.72 -1.83
N THR A 56 -1.51 4.55 -0.53
CA THR A 56 -0.48 4.86 0.47
C THR A 56 0.73 3.95 0.30
N VAL A 57 0.49 2.65 0.12
CA VAL A 57 1.59 1.70 -0.10
C VAL A 57 2.35 2.08 -1.37
N TYR A 58 1.61 2.42 -2.43
CA TYR A 58 2.23 2.82 -3.69
C TYR A 58 3.14 4.03 -3.48
N GLU A 59 2.66 5.04 -2.77
CA GLU A 59 3.44 6.24 -2.55
C GLU A 59 4.68 5.98 -1.70
N ILE A 60 4.55 5.10 -0.71
CA ILE A 60 5.69 4.77 0.12
C ILE A 60 6.76 4.07 -0.71
N LYS A 61 6.35 3.13 -1.55
CA LYS A 61 7.31 2.43 -2.41
C LYS A 61 7.92 3.37 -3.45
N LEU A 62 7.09 4.24 -4.01
CA LEU A 62 7.56 5.19 -5.02
C LEU A 62 8.63 6.13 -4.47
N ASN A 63 8.50 6.51 -3.20
CA ASN A 63 9.43 7.43 -2.57
C ASN A 63 10.60 6.73 -1.89
N GLY A 64 10.75 5.43 -2.09
CA GLY A 64 11.87 4.70 -1.52
C GLY A 64 11.80 4.52 -0.03
N LEU A 65 10.61 4.58 0.55
CA LEU A 65 10.44 4.48 1.99
C LEU A 65 10.06 3.09 2.45
N GLU A 66 10.27 2.09 1.60
CA GLU A 66 9.90 0.72 1.94
C GLU A 66 10.61 0.19 3.18
N TYR A 67 11.76 0.76 3.49
CA TYR A 67 12.49 0.32 4.67
C TYR A 67 11.65 0.46 5.94
N LEU A 68 10.65 1.36 5.92
CA LEU A 68 9.78 1.52 7.07
C LEU A 68 9.00 0.26 7.40
N PHE A 69 8.73 -0.57 6.38
CA PHE A 69 7.97 -1.80 6.58
C PHE A 69 8.84 -2.92 7.16
N LYS A 70 10.14 -2.75 7.15
CA LYS A 70 11.06 -3.79 7.58
C LYS A 70 11.67 -3.54 8.93
N GLN A 71 11.19 -2.53 9.61
CA GLN A 71 11.68 -2.24 10.96
C GLN A 71 11.18 -3.28 11.94
N LYS A 72 12.03 -3.61 12.86
CA LYS A 72 11.70 -4.56 13.92
C LYS A 72 11.59 -3.88 15.24
#